data_bfde74b6792449ca57405b4e53eeb859
#
_entry.id   bfde74b6792449ca57405b4e53eeb859
#
_cell.length_a   1.000
_cell.length_b   1.000
_cell.length_c   1.000
_cell.angle_alpha   90.00
_cell.angle_beta   90.00
_cell.angle_gamma   90.00
#
_symmetry.space_group_name_H-M   'P 1'
#
loop_
_entity.id
_entity.type
_entity.pdbx_description
1 polymer ?
#
loop_
_entity_poly.entity_id
_entity_poly.type
_entity_poly.pdbx_seq_one_letter_code
_entity_poly.pdbx_strand_id
1 'polypeptide(L)'
;METATGFISYLIKFCFEWNVPTLDTMLNRAEEIGKYLYMCLEHRKCAICNDKAEVHHLDAVGMGRDRNNIVHVGMNAIALCRKHHIQAHNMGKNEFLKQYHVYGIILDSYLCKILNLGRKAVYNELFERDKQFLQLEEVRE
;
A
#
# COMPACT_ATOMS: atom_id res chain seq x y z
N MET A 1 -16.94 -17.93 -2.28
CA MET A 1 -17.82 -17.19 -3.17
C MET A 1 -17.64 -15.70 -2.97
N GLU A 2 -17.33 -15.03 -4.04
CA GLU A 2 -16.90 -13.65 -4.07
C GLU A 2 -17.99 -12.60 -3.97
N THR A 3 -19.15 -12.95 -3.52
CA THR A 3 -20.33 -12.14 -3.72
C THR A 3 -20.32 -10.82 -2.96
N ALA A 4 -20.42 -10.83 -1.64
CA ALA A 4 -20.51 -9.59 -0.88
C ALA A 4 -19.15 -8.91 -0.69
N THR A 5 -18.14 -9.66 -0.29
CA THR A 5 -16.78 -9.15 -0.02
C THR A 5 -16.13 -8.63 -1.30
N GLY A 6 -16.26 -9.35 -2.41
CA GLY A 6 -15.74 -8.93 -3.71
C GLY A 6 -16.42 -7.67 -4.22
N PHE A 7 -17.71 -7.54 -4.03
CA PHE A 7 -18.48 -6.35 -4.41
C PHE A 7 -18.10 -5.12 -3.59
N ILE A 8 -17.92 -5.27 -2.28
CA ILE A 8 -17.48 -4.19 -1.39
C ILE A 8 -16.08 -3.72 -1.80
N SER A 9 -15.14 -4.64 -2.05
CA SER A 9 -13.80 -4.32 -2.53
C SER A 9 -13.83 -3.57 -3.87
N TYR A 10 -14.69 -3.98 -4.78
CA TYR A 10 -14.90 -3.30 -6.06
C TYR A 10 -15.39 -1.86 -5.85
N LEU A 11 -16.35 -1.66 -4.96
CA LEU A 11 -16.88 -0.32 -4.68
C LEU A 11 -15.82 0.59 -4.05
N ILE A 12 -15.02 0.06 -3.13
CA ILE A 12 -13.92 0.82 -2.51
C ILE A 12 -12.92 1.25 -3.60
N LYS A 13 -12.52 0.33 -4.45
CA LYS A 13 -11.63 0.61 -5.57
C LYS A 13 -12.19 1.68 -6.50
N PHE A 14 -13.46 1.57 -6.84
CA PHE A 14 -14.17 2.55 -7.66
C PHE A 14 -14.12 3.94 -7.02
N CYS A 15 -14.44 4.04 -5.74
CA CYS A 15 -14.40 5.31 -5.02
C CYS A 15 -12.99 5.92 -5.01
N PHE A 16 -11.95 5.11 -4.88
CA PHE A 16 -10.57 5.57 -4.90
C PHE A 16 -10.13 6.04 -6.29
N GLU A 17 -10.48 5.30 -7.33
CA GLU A 17 -10.13 5.65 -8.72
C GLU A 17 -10.78 6.96 -9.17
N TRP A 18 -12.02 7.19 -8.76
CA TRP A 18 -12.81 8.34 -9.21
C TRP A 18 -12.89 9.46 -8.18
N ASN A 19 -12.14 9.35 -7.07
CA ASN A 19 -12.14 10.32 -5.97
C ASN A 19 -13.55 10.66 -5.48
N VAL A 20 -14.40 9.66 -5.38
CA VAL A 20 -15.77 9.83 -4.89
C VAL A 20 -15.74 10.15 -3.40
N PRO A 21 -16.29 11.30 -2.96
CA PRO A 21 -16.33 11.62 -1.53
C PRO A 21 -17.25 10.67 -0.79
N THR A 22 -16.84 10.30 0.42
CA THR A 22 -17.62 9.42 1.30
C THR A 22 -17.84 10.09 2.65
N LEU A 23 -18.95 9.74 3.31
CA LEU A 23 -19.29 10.30 4.63
C LEU A 23 -18.41 9.72 5.75
N ASP A 24 -17.82 8.55 5.52
CA ASP A 24 -17.00 7.85 6.50
C ASP A 24 -15.78 7.23 5.82
N THR A 25 -14.76 6.91 6.60
CA THR A 25 -13.59 6.21 6.06
C THR A 25 -13.96 4.82 5.53
N MET A 26 -13.38 4.47 4.40
CA MET A 26 -13.55 3.13 3.82
C MET A 26 -12.96 2.02 4.69
N LEU A 27 -12.07 2.35 5.64
CA LEU A 27 -11.53 1.40 6.62
C LEU A 27 -12.65 0.68 7.37
N ASN A 28 -13.70 1.41 7.78
CA ASN A 28 -14.83 0.84 8.51
C ASN A 28 -15.71 -0.07 7.66
N ARG A 29 -15.57 -0.02 6.34
CA ARG A 29 -16.35 -0.81 5.39
C ARG A 29 -15.60 -2.00 4.83
N ALA A 30 -14.28 -2.03 4.97
CA ALA A 30 -13.44 -3.06 4.39
C ALA A 30 -13.57 -4.37 5.17
N GLU A 31 -13.89 -5.45 4.47
CA GLU A 31 -13.93 -6.80 5.02
C GLU A 31 -12.58 -7.50 4.86
N GLU A 32 -11.91 -7.29 3.73
CA GLU A 32 -10.56 -7.80 3.47
C GLU A 32 -9.53 -6.68 3.73
N ILE A 33 -9.03 -6.60 4.95
CA ILE A 33 -8.15 -5.50 5.37
C ILE A 33 -6.87 -5.44 4.55
N GLY A 34 -6.22 -6.58 4.29
CA GLY A 34 -5.00 -6.62 3.49
C GLY A 34 -5.17 -6.04 2.08
N LYS A 35 -6.25 -6.43 1.42
CA LYS A 35 -6.60 -5.91 0.10
C LYS A 35 -6.92 -4.42 0.13
N TYR A 36 -7.65 -3.98 1.15
CA TYR A 36 -7.93 -2.57 1.37
C TYR A 36 -6.66 -1.75 1.57
N LEU A 37 -5.75 -2.21 2.43
CA LEU A 37 -4.47 -1.52 2.70
C LEU A 37 -3.59 -1.44 1.44
N TYR A 38 -3.58 -2.48 0.62
CA TYR A 38 -2.91 -2.49 -0.68
C TYR A 38 -3.50 -1.43 -1.63
N MET A 39 -4.83 -1.36 -1.71
CA MET A 39 -5.53 -0.36 -2.53
C MET A 39 -5.24 1.08 -2.05
N CYS A 40 -5.12 1.27 -0.74
CA CYS A 40 -4.74 2.58 -0.19
C CYS A 40 -3.36 3.03 -0.67
N LEU A 41 -2.39 2.13 -0.70
CA LEU A 41 -1.07 2.41 -1.26
C LEU A 41 -1.13 2.69 -2.76
N GLU A 42 -1.84 1.85 -3.50
CA GLU A 42 -1.98 1.95 -4.95
C GLU A 42 -2.58 3.30 -5.38
N HIS A 43 -3.60 3.77 -4.68
CA HIS A 43 -4.31 5.01 -5.01
C HIS A 43 -3.90 6.22 -4.16
N ARG A 44 -2.90 6.09 -3.30
CA ARG A 44 -2.41 7.13 -2.39
C ARG A 44 -3.51 7.71 -1.52
N LYS A 45 -4.28 6.82 -0.90
CA LYS A 45 -5.31 7.16 0.08
C LYS A 45 -4.86 6.73 1.46
N CYS A 46 -5.08 7.61 2.47
CA CYS A 46 -4.76 7.27 3.85
C CYS A 46 -5.56 6.04 4.31
N ALA A 47 -4.90 5.06 4.89
CA ALA A 47 -5.55 3.86 5.40
C ALA A 47 -6.58 4.16 6.49
N ILE A 48 -6.42 5.26 7.22
CA ILE A 48 -7.25 5.64 8.36
C ILE A 48 -8.43 6.52 7.94
N CYS A 49 -8.18 7.61 7.20
CA CYS A 49 -9.20 8.63 6.87
C CYS A 49 -9.48 8.78 5.38
N ASN A 50 -8.76 8.10 4.51
CA ASN A 50 -8.88 8.15 3.05
C ASN A 50 -8.52 9.49 2.40
N ASP A 51 -7.89 10.40 3.12
CA ASP A 51 -7.32 11.62 2.55
C ASP A 51 -6.09 11.28 1.71
N LYS A 52 -5.63 12.23 0.90
CA LYS A 52 -4.40 12.06 0.12
C LYS A 52 -3.24 11.63 1.03
N ALA A 53 -2.56 10.55 0.66
CA ALA A 53 -1.56 9.92 1.50
C ALA A 53 -0.17 9.93 0.87
N GLU A 54 0.81 9.80 1.74
CA GLU A 54 2.19 9.50 1.41
C GLU A 54 2.53 8.09 1.92
N VAL A 55 3.61 7.52 1.40
CA VAL A 55 4.06 6.19 1.81
C VAL A 55 4.85 6.30 3.12
N HIS A 56 4.37 5.63 4.16
CA HIS A 56 5.04 5.54 5.45
C HIS A 56 5.71 4.17 5.57
N HIS A 57 7.04 4.14 5.60
CA HIS A 57 7.80 2.91 5.78
C HIS A 57 7.77 2.49 7.25
N LEU A 58 7.37 1.26 7.50
CA LEU A 58 7.39 0.67 8.85
C LEU A 58 8.75 0.09 9.19
N ASP A 59 9.52 -0.32 8.17
CA ASP A 59 10.89 -0.77 8.34
C ASP A 59 11.84 0.42 8.33
N ALA A 60 12.88 0.38 9.17
CA ALA A 60 13.85 1.45 9.23
C ALA A 60 14.67 1.53 7.92
N VAL A 61 14.59 2.69 7.26
CA VAL A 61 15.54 3.04 6.21
C VAL A 61 16.77 3.55 6.93
N GLY A 62 17.87 2.79 6.95
CA GLY A 62 19.07 3.11 7.72
C GLY A 62 19.57 4.53 7.49
N MET A 63 20.04 5.18 8.56
CA MET A 63 20.64 6.52 8.49
C MET A 63 21.84 6.52 7.53
N GLY A 64 21.95 7.57 6.70
CA GLY A 64 23.06 7.73 5.77
C GLY A 64 22.89 7.00 4.44
N ARG A 65 21.82 6.30 4.21
CA ARG A 65 21.50 5.69 2.91
C ARG A 65 20.73 6.68 2.04
N ASP A 66 21.18 6.80 0.80
CA ASP A 66 20.45 7.57 -0.20
C ASP A 66 19.15 6.83 -0.57
N ARG A 67 18.02 7.45 -0.30
CA ARG A 67 16.69 6.88 -0.58
C ARG A 67 16.49 6.49 -2.04
N ASN A 68 17.17 7.18 -2.96
CA ASN A 68 17.10 6.89 -4.39
C ASN A 68 17.83 5.60 -4.77
N ASN A 69 18.77 5.13 -3.94
CA ASN A 69 19.58 3.94 -4.19
C ASN A 69 19.09 2.71 -3.41
N ILE A 70 18.05 2.85 -2.57
CA ILE A 70 17.52 1.76 -1.76
C ILE A 70 16.49 1.00 -2.57
N VAL A 71 16.51 -0.34 -2.46
CA VAL A 71 15.47 -1.20 -2.99
C VAL A 71 14.33 -1.26 -1.98
N HIS A 72 13.18 -0.70 -2.34
CA HIS A 72 12.00 -0.66 -1.48
C HIS A 72 11.16 -1.95 -1.55
N VAL A 73 11.37 -2.78 -2.56
CA VAL A 73 10.68 -4.06 -2.70
C VAL A 73 10.97 -4.96 -1.49
N GLY A 74 9.93 -5.51 -0.88
CA GLY A 74 10.05 -6.35 0.31
C GLY A 74 9.97 -5.57 1.62
N MET A 75 9.97 -4.25 1.60
CA MET A 75 9.80 -3.43 2.80
C MET A 75 8.32 -3.31 3.18
N ASN A 76 8.05 -3.21 4.48
CA ASN A 76 6.70 -2.94 4.97
C ASN A 76 6.38 -1.46 4.89
N ALA A 77 5.19 -1.14 4.38
CA ALA A 77 4.73 0.23 4.29
C ALA A 77 3.21 0.32 4.43
N ILE A 78 2.74 1.49 4.78
CA ILE A 78 1.32 1.82 4.87
C ILE A 78 1.10 3.23 4.32
N ALA A 79 -0.04 3.46 3.70
CA ALA A 79 -0.40 4.79 3.20
C ALA A 79 -1.02 5.61 4.33
N LEU A 80 -0.41 6.74 4.67
CA LEU A 80 -0.89 7.64 5.71
C LEU A 80 -0.86 9.09 5.22
N CYS A 81 -1.91 9.85 5.52
CA CYS A 81 -1.90 11.29 5.30
C CYS A 81 -0.90 11.95 6.26
N ARG A 82 -0.58 13.21 6.03
CA ARG A 82 0.40 13.93 6.84
C ARG A 82 0.06 13.89 8.34
N LYS A 83 -1.19 14.08 8.68
CA LYS A 83 -1.68 14.05 10.07
C LYS A 83 -1.41 12.70 10.74
N HIS A 84 -1.82 11.62 10.09
CA HIS A 84 -1.66 10.27 10.64
C HIS A 84 -0.20 9.80 10.59
N HIS A 85 0.58 10.25 9.62
CA HIS A 85 2.01 10.00 9.55
C HIS A 85 2.74 10.58 10.78
N ILE A 86 2.44 11.84 11.11
CA ILE A 86 2.98 12.50 12.31
C ILE A 86 2.53 11.77 13.58
N GLN A 87 1.26 11.39 13.64
CA GLN A 87 0.72 10.64 14.78
C GLN A 87 1.45 9.30 14.95
N ALA A 88 1.72 8.59 13.88
CA ALA A 88 2.43 7.33 13.91
C ALA A 88 3.86 7.49 14.48
N HIS A 89 4.55 8.54 14.10
CA HIS A 89 5.87 8.86 14.65
C HIS A 89 5.82 9.21 16.15
N ASN A 90 4.81 9.94 16.57
CA ASN A 90 4.67 10.37 17.97
C ASN A 90 4.26 9.23 18.90
N MET A 91 3.39 8.35 18.45
CA MET A 91 2.92 7.20 19.23
C MET A 91 3.89 6.01 19.21
N GLY A 92 4.66 5.90 18.15
CA GLY A 92 5.39 4.68 17.82
C GLY A 92 4.55 3.74 16.94
N LYS A 93 5.22 3.06 16.03
CA LYS A 93 4.54 2.26 14.99
C LYS A 93 3.64 1.16 15.57
N ASN A 94 4.12 0.45 16.61
CA ASN A 94 3.37 -0.69 17.16
C ASN A 94 2.06 -0.25 17.82
N GLU A 95 2.11 0.83 18.59
CA GLU A 95 0.92 1.39 19.23
C GLU A 95 -0.07 1.94 18.20
N PHE A 96 0.44 2.62 17.18
CA PHE A 96 -0.38 3.16 16.10
C PHE A 96 -1.13 2.06 15.35
N LEU A 97 -0.42 1.02 14.92
CA LEU A 97 -1.01 -0.11 14.18
C LEU A 97 -2.05 -0.84 15.03
N LYS A 98 -1.76 -1.01 16.32
CA LYS A 98 -2.67 -1.67 17.27
C LYS A 98 -3.94 -0.85 17.49
N GLN A 99 -3.81 0.48 17.64
CA GLN A 99 -4.95 1.38 17.86
C GLN A 99 -5.95 1.33 16.71
N TYR A 100 -5.47 1.33 15.47
CA TYR A 100 -6.32 1.37 14.28
C TYR A 100 -6.61 -0.01 13.69
N HIS A 101 -6.07 -1.08 14.28
CA HIS A 101 -6.22 -2.47 13.78
C HIS A 101 -5.78 -2.63 12.32
N VAL A 102 -4.69 -2.00 11.95
CA VAL A 102 -4.10 -2.07 10.61
C VAL A 102 -2.68 -2.64 10.68
N TYR A 103 -2.14 -2.99 9.54
CA TYR A 103 -0.78 -3.53 9.45
C TYR A 103 -0.10 -3.08 8.16
N GLY A 104 1.22 -3.26 8.08
CA GLY A 104 1.99 -2.92 6.90
C GLY A 104 1.80 -3.91 5.77
N ILE A 105 1.89 -3.41 4.55
CA ILE A 105 1.86 -4.22 3.33
C ILE A 105 3.29 -4.34 2.81
N ILE A 106 3.67 -5.56 2.42
CA ILE A 106 4.95 -5.79 1.76
C ILE A 106 4.91 -5.17 0.37
N LEU A 107 5.81 -4.23 0.12
CA LEU A 107 5.90 -3.54 -1.16
C LEU A 107 6.38 -4.51 -2.24
N ASP A 108 5.60 -4.62 -3.30
CA ASP A 108 5.99 -5.37 -4.49
C ASP A 108 6.56 -4.42 -5.57
N SER A 109 7.05 -4.98 -6.67
CA SER A 109 7.63 -4.20 -7.76
C SER A 109 6.61 -3.24 -8.40
N TYR A 110 5.36 -3.66 -8.51
CA TYR A 110 4.28 -2.84 -9.06
C TYR A 110 4.01 -1.60 -8.20
N LEU A 111 3.85 -1.77 -6.89
CA LEU A 111 3.65 -0.65 -5.96
C LEU A 111 4.84 0.32 -5.97
N CYS A 112 6.06 -0.20 -5.95
CA CYS A 112 7.25 0.63 -5.99
C CYS A 112 7.31 1.47 -7.28
N LYS A 113 6.91 0.88 -8.40
CA LYS A 113 6.88 1.56 -9.70
C LYS A 113 5.85 2.70 -9.73
N ILE A 114 4.61 2.42 -9.34
CA ILE A 114 3.53 3.43 -9.37
C ILE A 114 3.70 4.51 -8.31
N LEU A 115 4.36 4.20 -7.19
CA LEU A 115 4.63 5.13 -6.11
C LEU A 115 5.96 5.89 -6.27
N ASN A 116 6.71 5.62 -7.34
CA ASN A 116 8.02 6.23 -7.63
C ASN A 116 9.03 6.08 -6.48
N LEU A 117 9.13 4.88 -5.92
CA LEU A 117 10.06 4.58 -4.84
C LEU A 117 11.38 4.04 -5.41
N GLY A 118 12.48 4.75 -5.22
CA GLY A 118 13.81 4.33 -5.65
C GLY A 118 14.10 4.54 -7.14
N ARG A 119 15.08 3.80 -7.67
CA ARG A 119 15.49 3.92 -9.09
C ARG A 119 14.54 3.16 -10.02
N LYS A 120 14.05 3.82 -11.05
CA LYS A 120 13.18 3.23 -12.06
C LYS A 120 13.78 1.98 -12.74
N ALA A 121 15.09 1.98 -12.98
CA ALA A 121 15.76 0.86 -13.64
C ALA A 121 15.62 -0.44 -12.85
N VAL A 122 15.77 -0.38 -11.52
CA VAL A 122 15.65 -1.56 -10.64
C VAL A 122 14.23 -2.13 -10.68
N TYR A 123 13.24 -1.25 -10.66
CA TYR A 123 11.83 -1.70 -10.69
C TYR A 123 11.43 -2.31 -12.02
N ASN A 124 11.95 -1.79 -13.12
CA ASN A 124 11.68 -2.33 -14.44
C ASN A 124 12.19 -3.77 -14.56
N GLU A 125 13.40 -4.04 -14.08
CA GLU A 125 13.97 -5.38 -14.09
C GLU A 125 13.16 -6.35 -13.21
N LEU A 126 12.79 -5.92 -12.01
CA LEU A 126 12.00 -6.74 -11.09
C LEU A 126 10.60 -7.00 -11.65
N PHE A 127 9.98 -5.98 -12.23
CA PHE A 127 8.65 -6.09 -12.81
C PHE A 127 8.63 -7.05 -14.02
N GLU A 128 9.64 -7.00 -14.87
CA GLU A 128 9.74 -7.94 -16.00
C GLU A 128 10.00 -9.39 -15.54
N ARG A 129 10.80 -9.57 -14.48
CA ARG A 129 10.98 -10.89 -13.89
C ARG A 129 9.69 -11.45 -13.30
N ASP A 130 8.93 -10.63 -12.60
CA ASP A 130 7.65 -11.04 -12.02
C ASP A 130 6.65 -11.43 -13.10
N LYS A 131 6.60 -10.68 -14.21
CA LYS A 131 5.79 -11.04 -15.36
C LYS A 131 6.18 -12.37 -15.99
N GLN A 132 7.47 -12.59 -16.17
CA GLN A 132 7.98 -13.87 -16.70
C GLN A 132 7.61 -15.03 -15.80
N PHE A 133 7.72 -14.85 -14.49
CA PHE A 133 7.36 -15.85 -13.51
C PHE A 133 5.86 -16.21 -13.56
N LEU A 134 4.99 -15.21 -13.65
CA LEU A 134 3.54 -15.40 -13.76
C LEU A 134 3.16 -16.12 -15.07
N GLN A 135 3.81 -15.77 -16.19
CA GLN A 135 3.60 -16.45 -17.48
C GLN A 135 4.02 -17.92 -17.44
N LEU A 136 5.09 -18.24 -16.71
CA LEU A 136 5.53 -19.63 -16.53
C LEU A 136 4.55 -20.44 -15.69
N GLU A 137 3.91 -19.84 -14.70
CA GLU A 137 2.87 -20.50 -13.90
C GLU A 137 1.62 -20.79 -14.75
N GLU A 138 1.20 -19.87 -15.59
CA GLU A 138 0.06 -20.08 -16.49
C GLU A 138 0.29 -21.20 -17.49
N VAL A 139 1.52 -21.39 -17.96
CA VAL A 139 1.87 -22.47 -18.89
C VAL A 139 1.93 -23.85 -18.22
N ARG A 140 2.10 -23.91 -16.90
CA ARG A 140 2.16 -25.17 -16.14
C ARG A 140 0.79 -25.76 -15.77
N GLU A 141 -0.23 -24.99 -15.90
CA GLU A 141 -1.60 -25.47 -15.75
C GLU A 141 -2.10 -26.01 -17.10
#